data_b1474787ac89389f9505f40992b110db
#
_entry.id   b1474787ac89389f9505f40992b110db
#
_cell.length_a   1.000
_cell.length_b   1.000
_cell.length_c   1.000
_cell.angle_alpha   90.00
_cell.angle_beta   90.00
_cell.angle_gamma   90.00
#
_symmetry.space_group_name_H-M   'P 1'
#
loop_
_entity.id
_entity.type
_entity.pdbx_description
1 polymer ?
#
loop_
_entity_poly.entity_id
_entity_poly.type
_entity_poly.pdbx_seq_one_letter_code
_entity_poly.pdbx_strand_id
1 'polypeptide(L)'
;MLRSILRRQVYVPPARTDQVQQNVATSTAWSGISLVTTTAIQLVRSIIFARLLMPDDFGVLALANVLTQFVLIFANFGFNASVIYQKEVDRQDLSTCWWSNLAVDGLVAVICCIVAWFSRDRGPDPRIPWVVAMLATQFVITAVGSINLALMRRQFMFKKIAIINMSGALAIPIVAATCVAGLGWGVYGLAMGLIVGNLVMSVLNFAFLPWLPSFSFSRERLRRHLSYGGWFLGVHVATYINGNLDRTLVGMRLDTTQLGYYEYAANIPLTVATQLSTAINSVLFPAFSSLQDDLDKLGDLLRKVYRYNAFIVYPMLAGMALVADDFVLTMYGEKWIPIIPVLRVFCLVGMIRIIINPLYPLCNGLGLPRLPFKWSLLLMPVNLAALWLGITHFGLMGAVEARIVVPVLIMFTLGREIFGHARFRIRWLFQALLPAVVCCGLMAAGVLGIRQLPLLADLPVLPRLMVQIVTGGLMYVGAMTLCYRQDVDSLVSQGKRFMKRG
;
A
#
# COMPACT_ATOMS: atom_id res chain seq x y z
N MET A 1 20.98 23.30 -30.30
CA MET A 1 19.78 23.27 -29.46
C MET A 1 19.91 22.39 -28.21
N LEU A 2 20.38 21.14 -28.28
CA LEU A 2 20.64 20.28 -27.10
C LEU A 2 21.66 20.85 -26.11
N ARG A 3 22.76 21.46 -26.58
CA ARG A 3 23.80 22.06 -25.74
C ARG A 3 23.36 23.33 -24.97
N SER A 4 22.39 24.08 -25.46
CA SER A 4 21.86 25.28 -24.76
C SER A 4 20.85 24.89 -23.65
N ILE A 5 20.12 23.77 -23.78
CA ILE A 5 19.24 23.21 -22.76
C ILE A 5 20.08 22.64 -21.59
N LEU A 6 21.24 22.09 -21.89
CA LEU A 6 22.17 21.48 -20.90
C LEU A 6 22.91 22.50 -20.02
N ARG A 7 23.00 23.79 -20.41
CA ARG A 7 23.73 24.83 -19.71
C ARG A 7 22.90 25.71 -18.77
N ARG A 8 21.58 25.61 -18.74
CA ARG A 8 20.77 26.35 -17.75
C ARG A 8 21.14 25.84 -16.36
N GLN A 9 21.74 26.73 -15.58
CA GLN A 9 21.91 26.53 -14.13
C GLN A 9 20.52 26.23 -13.57
N VAL A 10 20.26 24.99 -13.13
CA VAL A 10 19.00 24.64 -12.48
C VAL A 10 19.10 25.14 -11.04
N TYR A 11 19.05 26.49 -10.90
CA TYR A 11 18.61 27.08 -9.67
C TYR A 11 17.09 26.87 -9.65
N VAL A 12 16.62 26.02 -8.77
CA VAL A 12 15.18 25.82 -8.52
C VAL A 12 14.83 26.68 -7.33
N PRO A 13 14.31 27.91 -7.55
CA PRO A 13 13.87 28.75 -6.44
C PRO A 13 12.74 28.02 -5.68
N PRO A 14 12.63 28.21 -4.36
CA PRO A 14 11.47 27.74 -3.61
C PRO A 14 10.21 28.39 -4.20
N ALA A 15 9.14 27.61 -4.33
CA ALA A 15 7.86 28.09 -4.87
C ALA A 15 7.38 29.32 -4.07
N ARG A 16 6.94 30.38 -4.75
CA ARG A 16 6.37 31.59 -4.09
C ARG A 16 5.12 31.21 -3.32
N THR A 17 4.95 31.77 -2.14
CA THR A 17 3.89 31.43 -1.17
C THR A 17 2.48 31.50 -1.77
N ASP A 18 2.22 32.44 -2.67
CA ASP A 18 0.89 32.64 -3.29
C ASP A 18 0.58 31.58 -4.36
N GLN A 19 1.59 31.02 -5.00
CA GLN A 19 1.48 29.88 -5.95
C GLN A 19 1.36 28.55 -5.22
N VAL A 20 1.80 28.45 -3.96
CA VAL A 20 1.81 27.21 -3.20
C VAL A 20 0.37 26.73 -2.95
N GLN A 21 -0.56 27.59 -2.57
CA GLN A 21 -1.95 27.19 -2.26
C GLN A 21 -2.70 26.67 -3.50
N GLN A 22 -2.58 27.33 -4.65
CA GLN A 22 -3.19 26.85 -5.90
C GLN A 22 -2.52 25.58 -6.41
N ASN A 23 -1.19 25.50 -6.29
CA ASN A 23 -0.45 24.30 -6.69
C ASN A 23 -0.74 23.10 -5.78
N VAL A 24 -1.01 23.29 -4.48
CA VAL A 24 -1.34 22.20 -3.56
C VAL A 24 -2.69 21.58 -3.92
N ALA A 25 -3.73 22.35 -4.21
CA ALA A 25 -5.04 21.81 -4.55
C ALA A 25 -5.00 20.99 -5.86
N THR A 26 -4.39 21.56 -6.92
CA THR A 26 -4.22 20.84 -8.19
C THR A 26 -3.30 19.62 -8.06
N SER A 27 -2.26 19.72 -7.26
CA SER A 27 -1.34 18.59 -6.98
C SER A 27 -2.04 17.46 -6.26
N THR A 28 -2.89 17.78 -5.28
CA THR A 28 -3.69 16.79 -4.54
C THR A 28 -4.69 16.10 -5.46
N ALA A 29 -5.37 16.86 -6.34
CA ALA A 29 -6.30 16.29 -7.32
C ALA A 29 -5.59 15.31 -8.28
N TRP A 30 -4.45 15.71 -8.86
CA TRP A 30 -3.68 14.81 -9.74
C TRP A 30 -3.12 13.58 -9.02
N SER A 31 -2.69 13.74 -7.77
CA SER A 31 -2.23 12.60 -6.95
C SER A 31 -3.39 11.64 -6.68
N GLY A 32 -4.59 12.16 -6.38
CA GLY A 32 -5.80 11.37 -6.20
C GLY A 32 -6.21 10.61 -7.47
N ILE A 33 -6.24 11.29 -8.62
CA ILE A 33 -6.53 10.66 -9.93
C ILE A 33 -5.51 9.56 -10.21
N SER A 34 -4.22 9.83 -10.02
CA SER A 34 -3.16 8.84 -10.20
C SER A 34 -3.37 7.63 -9.30
N LEU A 35 -3.67 7.84 -8.01
CA LEU A 35 -3.89 6.76 -7.05
C LEU A 35 -5.07 5.87 -7.46
N VAL A 36 -6.22 6.46 -7.79
CA VAL A 36 -7.42 5.71 -8.19
C VAL A 36 -7.16 4.93 -9.47
N THR A 37 -6.57 5.58 -10.48
CA THR A 37 -6.29 4.94 -11.79
C THR A 37 -5.28 3.82 -11.64
N THR A 38 -4.16 4.02 -10.94
CA THR A 38 -3.15 2.97 -10.76
C THR A 38 -3.68 1.80 -9.93
N THR A 39 -4.54 2.06 -8.92
CA THR A 39 -5.19 1.02 -8.14
C THR A 39 -6.17 0.22 -8.99
N ALA A 40 -6.97 0.88 -9.83
CA ALA A 40 -7.87 0.19 -10.76
C ALA A 40 -7.10 -0.71 -11.73
N ILE A 41 -5.99 -0.21 -12.31
CA ILE A 41 -5.10 -1.00 -13.18
C ILE A 41 -4.53 -2.20 -12.41
N GLN A 42 -4.11 -2.03 -11.15
CA GLN A 42 -3.62 -3.13 -10.31
C GLN A 42 -4.68 -4.21 -10.08
N LEU A 43 -5.93 -3.82 -9.80
CA LEU A 43 -7.02 -4.78 -9.60
C LEU A 43 -7.33 -5.56 -10.89
N VAL A 44 -7.43 -4.86 -12.03
CA VAL A 44 -7.63 -5.51 -13.34
C VAL A 44 -6.46 -6.45 -13.65
N ARG A 45 -5.23 -6.00 -13.43
CA ARG A 45 -4.02 -6.82 -13.59
C ARG A 45 -4.09 -8.08 -12.73
N SER A 46 -4.49 -7.99 -11.46
CA SER A 46 -4.57 -9.14 -10.57
C SER A 46 -5.55 -10.19 -11.08
N ILE A 47 -6.69 -9.77 -11.64
CA ILE A 47 -7.70 -10.66 -12.23
C ILE A 47 -7.14 -11.36 -13.47
N ILE A 48 -6.52 -10.60 -14.38
CA ILE A 48 -5.96 -11.15 -15.63
C ILE A 48 -4.90 -12.22 -15.31
N PHE A 49 -3.95 -11.89 -14.45
CA PHE A 49 -2.85 -12.82 -14.14
C PHE A 49 -3.29 -13.99 -13.26
N ALA A 50 -4.30 -13.83 -12.39
CA ALA A 50 -4.89 -14.95 -11.67
C ALA A 50 -5.42 -16.03 -12.64
N ARG A 51 -5.92 -15.64 -13.80
CA ARG A 51 -6.40 -16.59 -14.82
C ARG A 51 -5.29 -17.22 -15.65
N LEU A 52 -4.21 -16.45 -15.93
CA LEU A 52 -3.12 -16.88 -16.80
C LEU A 52 -2.07 -17.74 -16.09
N LEU A 53 -1.81 -17.51 -14.80
CA LEU A 53 -0.71 -18.09 -14.05
C LEU A 53 -1.21 -19.00 -12.93
N MET A 54 -0.32 -19.84 -12.43
CA MET A 54 -0.59 -20.72 -11.29
C MET A 54 -0.28 -20.01 -9.97
N PRO A 55 -0.88 -20.43 -8.84
CA PRO A 55 -0.63 -19.83 -7.54
C PRO A 55 0.85 -19.81 -7.11
N ASP A 56 1.61 -20.83 -7.45
CA ASP A 56 3.05 -20.94 -7.13
C ASP A 56 3.90 -19.85 -7.82
N ASP A 57 3.56 -19.41 -9.04
CA ASP A 57 4.24 -18.30 -9.72
C ASP A 57 4.17 -17.00 -8.89
N PHE A 58 3.02 -16.77 -8.23
CA PHE A 58 2.85 -15.60 -7.36
C PHE A 58 3.60 -15.75 -6.04
N GLY A 59 3.70 -16.97 -5.51
CA GLY A 59 4.51 -17.27 -4.34
C GLY A 59 6.00 -17.03 -4.59
N VAL A 60 6.50 -17.49 -5.73
CA VAL A 60 7.88 -17.23 -6.18
C VAL A 60 8.14 -15.73 -6.30
N LEU A 61 7.24 -15.00 -6.96
CA LEU A 61 7.35 -13.53 -7.10
C LEU A 61 7.28 -12.83 -5.75
N ALA A 62 6.42 -13.29 -4.83
CA ALA A 62 6.28 -12.71 -3.50
C ALA A 62 7.57 -12.86 -2.67
N LEU A 63 8.18 -14.05 -2.62
CA LEU A 63 9.46 -14.26 -1.95
C LEU A 63 10.59 -13.45 -2.58
N ALA A 64 10.67 -13.44 -3.91
CA ALA A 64 11.65 -12.64 -4.62
C ALA A 64 11.49 -11.14 -4.30
N ASN A 65 10.25 -10.64 -4.23
CA ASN A 65 9.97 -9.26 -3.81
C ASN A 65 10.35 -9.00 -2.36
N VAL A 66 10.07 -9.90 -1.42
CA VAL A 66 10.49 -9.76 -0.02
C VAL A 66 12.01 -9.61 0.08
N LEU A 67 12.77 -10.43 -0.62
CA LEU A 67 14.23 -10.36 -0.60
C LEU A 67 14.75 -9.06 -1.24
N THR A 68 14.27 -8.73 -2.42
CA THR A 68 14.73 -7.55 -3.16
C THR A 68 14.35 -6.23 -2.47
N GLN A 69 13.12 -6.12 -1.94
CA GLN A 69 12.69 -4.93 -1.22
C GLN A 69 13.41 -4.76 0.13
N PHE A 70 13.80 -5.85 0.80
CA PHE A 70 14.61 -5.77 2.01
C PHE A 70 15.97 -5.12 1.72
N VAL A 71 16.62 -5.57 0.66
CA VAL A 71 17.94 -5.01 0.28
C VAL A 71 17.79 -3.56 -0.21
N LEU A 72 16.66 -3.22 -0.87
CA LEU A 72 16.36 -1.85 -1.32
C LEU A 72 16.26 -0.84 -0.18
N ILE A 73 15.90 -1.25 1.04
CA ILE A 73 15.87 -0.34 2.20
C ILE A 73 17.26 0.27 2.44
N PHE A 74 18.31 -0.53 2.26
CA PHE A 74 19.68 -0.07 2.41
C PHE A 74 20.13 0.83 1.25
N ALA A 75 19.48 0.77 0.09
CA ALA A 75 19.73 1.65 -1.04
C ALA A 75 19.10 3.04 -0.85
N ASN A 76 17.96 3.11 -0.18
CA ASN A 76 17.22 4.36 0.06
C ASN A 76 17.80 5.17 1.24
N PHE A 77 19.06 5.59 1.17
CA PHE A 77 19.71 6.45 2.18
C PHE A 77 19.11 7.85 2.32
N GLY A 78 17.92 8.09 1.80
CA GLY A 78 17.22 9.37 1.96
C GLY A 78 17.76 10.49 1.05
N PHE A 79 18.60 10.20 0.06
CA PHE A 79 19.12 11.21 -0.88
C PHE A 79 17.98 11.97 -1.56
N ASN A 80 16.97 11.26 -2.05
CA ASN A 80 15.81 11.88 -2.69
C ASN A 80 15.02 12.79 -1.72
N ALA A 81 14.86 12.37 -0.47
CA ALA A 81 14.21 13.17 0.57
C ALA A 81 15.07 14.41 0.93
N SER A 82 16.37 14.24 1.00
CA SER A 82 17.31 15.35 1.27
C SER A 82 17.27 16.41 0.17
N VAL A 83 17.20 16.01 -1.11
CA VAL A 83 17.04 16.94 -2.26
C VAL A 83 15.74 17.75 -2.17
N ILE A 84 14.66 17.14 -1.66
CA ILE A 84 13.38 17.83 -1.47
C ILE A 84 13.43 18.78 -0.27
N TYR A 85 14.09 18.38 0.83
CA TYR A 85 14.10 19.10 2.10
C TYR A 85 15.07 20.31 2.10
N GLN A 86 16.24 20.21 1.47
CA GLN A 86 17.24 21.28 1.49
C GLN A 86 16.72 22.52 0.78
N LYS A 87 16.92 23.69 1.41
CA LYS A 87 16.44 25.00 0.86
C LYS A 87 17.14 25.34 -0.47
N GLU A 88 18.45 25.12 -0.52
CA GLU A 88 19.29 25.40 -1.69
C GLU A 88 19.96 24.09 -2.14
N VAL A 89 19.82 23.77 -3.41
CA VAL A 89 20.41 22.59 -4.02
C VAL A 89 21.01 23.03 -5.35
N ASP A 90 22.32 22.90 -5.48
CA ASP A 90 23.02 23.22 -6.71
C ASP A 90 23.21 21.99 -7.61
N ARG A 91 23.77 22.20 -8.79
CA ARG A 91 23.99 21.12 -9.77
C ARG A 91 24.99 20.08 -9.24
N GLN A 92 25.91 20.45 -8.40
CA GLN A 92 26.90 19.54 -7.83
C GLN A 92 26.27 18.67 -6.72
N ASP A 93 25.36 19.21 -5.91
CA ASP A 93 24.57 18.44 -4.94
C ASP A 93 23.75 17.36 -5.65
N LEU A 94 23.00 17.75 -6.70
CA LEU A 94 22.19 16.84 -7.50
C LEU A 94 23.04 15.73 -8.15
N SER A 95 24.19 16.09 -8.72
CA SER A 95 25.10 15.13 -9.35
C SER A 95 25.71 14.19 -8.33
N THR A 96 26.12 14.70 -7.16
CA THR A 96 26.63 13.87 -6.05
C THR A 96 25.57 12.89 -5.57
N CYS A 97 24.32 13.33 -5.38
CA CYS A 97 23.20 12.45 -5.00
C CYS A 97 22.89 11.40 -6.08
N TRP A 98 22.94 11.79 -7.36
CA TRP A 98 22.68 10.88 -8.48
C TRP A 98 23.73 9.76 -8.57
N TRP A 99 25.03 10.13 -8.54
CA TRP A 99 26.13 9.16 -8.55
C TRP A 99 26.10 8.25 -7.33
N SER A 100 25.74 8.80 -6.16
CA SER A 100 25.62 8.03 -4.93
C SER A 100 24.44 7.05 -5.00
N ASN A 101 23.26 7.46 -5.49
CA ASN A 101 22.13 6.55 -5.71
C ASN A 101 22.52 5.43 -6.67
N LEU A 102 23.12 5.78 -7.82
CA LEU A 102 23.51 4.79 -8.82
C LEU A 102 24.55 3.79 -8.28
N ALA A 103 25.52 4.27 -7.52
CA ALA A 103 26.54 3.41 -6.92
C ALA A 103 25.96 2.48 -5.85
N VAL A 104 25.09 2.99 -4.98
CA VAL A 104 24.45 2.20 -3.92
C VAL A 104 23.46 1.20 -4.51
N ASP A 105 22.58 1.64 -5.42
CA ASP A 105 21.60 0.77 -6.07
C ASP A 105 22.28 -0.28 -6.96
N GLY A 106 23.38 0.07 -7.62
CA GLY A 106 24.23 -0.86 -8.36
C GLY A 106 24.90 -1.91 -7.46
N LEU A 107 25.47 -1.47 -6.32
CA LEU A 107 26.04 -2.39 -5.33
C LEU A 107 24.98 -3.35 -4.78
N VAL A 108 23.79 -2.82 -4.45
CA VAL A 108 22.64 -3.60 -3.99
C VAL A 108 22.21 -4.62 -5.04
N ALA A 109 22.16 -4.24 -6.32
CA ALA A 109 21.85 -5.16 -7.41
C ALA A 109 22.87 -6.29 -7.51
N VAL A 110 24.18 -5.97 -7.41
CA VAL A 110 25.26 -6.97 -7.40
C VAL A 110 25.14 -7.91 -6.21
N ILE A 111 24.87 -7.39 -5.00
CA ILE A 111 24.67 -8.22 -3.80
C ILE A 111 23.47 -9.17 -4.01
N CYS A 112 22.35 -8.67 -4.54
CA CYS A 112 21.20 -9.52 -4.87
C CYS A 112 21.56 -10.64 -5.85
N CYS A 113 22.31 -10.33 -6.90
CA CYS A 113 22.78 -11.34 -7.87
C CYS A 113 23.72 -12.37 -7.23
N ILE A 114 24.64 -11.93 -6.37
CA ILE A 114 25.54 -12.84 -5.63
C ILE A 114 24.75 -13.75 -4.70
N VAL A 115 23.83 -13.20 -3.90
CA VAL A 115 22.97 -13.99 -3.01
C VAL A 115 22.12 -14.97 -3.81
N ALA A 116 21.52 -14.53 -4.91
CA ALA A 116 20.78 -15.37 -5.82
C ALA A 116 21.63 -16.54 -6.35
N TRP A 117 22.86 -16.27 -6.78
CA TRP A 117 23.78 -17.30 -7.28
C TRP A 117 24.12 -18.35 -6.22
N PHE A 118 24.44 -17.94 -4.98
CA PHE A 118 24.80 -18.87 -3.90
C PHE A 118 23.59 -19.60 -3.30
N SER A 119 22.39 -19.06 -3.44
CA SER A 119 21.14 -19.69 -2.92
C SER A 119 20.42 -20.57 -3.94
N ARG A 120 20.93 -20.70 -5.18
CA ARG A 120 20.23 -21.40 -6.28
C ARG A 120 19.87 -22.85 -5.97
N ASP A 121 20.71 -23.53 -5.17
CA ASP A 121 20.55 -24.95 -4.84
C ASP A 121 20.00 -25.19 -3.42
N ARG A 122 19.68 -24.11 -2.68
CA ARG A 122 19.28 -24.14 -1.25
C ARG A 122 17.91 -23.56 -0.97
N GLY A 123 17.26 -22.96 -1.95
CA GLY A 123 15.97 -22.29 -1.78
C GLY A 123 14.78 -23.26 -1.88
N PRO A 124 13.58 -22.82 -1.45
CA PRO A 124 12.35 -23.61 -1.56
C PRO A 124 11.90 -23.83 -3.01
N ASP A 125 12.32 -22.99 -3.95
CA ASP A 125 12.01 -23.09 -5.37
C ASP A 125 13.19 -22.59 -6.21
N PRO A 126 13.66 -23.34 -7.21
CA PRO A 126 14.83 -22.99 -8.04
C PRO A 126 14.61 -21.76 -8.93
N ARG A 127 13.37 -21.28 -9.11
CA ARG A 127 13.04 -20.07 -9.89
C ARG A 127 13.31 -18.78 -9.10
N ILE A 128 13.24 -18.81 -7.76
CA ILE A 128 13.39 -17.62 -6.90
C ILE A 128 14.69 -16.87 -7.17
N PRO A 129 15.88 -17.50 -7.20
CA PRO A 129 17.14 -16.81 -7.44
C PRO A 129 17.17 -16.06 -8.77
N TRP A 130 16.64 -16.67 -9.83
CA TRP A 130 16.58 -16.02 -11.14
C TRP A 130 15.63 -14.84 -11.18
N VAL A 131 14.46 -14.96 -10.53
CA VAL A 131 13.51 -13.83 -10.40
C VAL A 131 14.12 -12.72 -9.56
N VAL A 132 14.85 -13.02 -8.48
CA VAL A 132 15.60 -12.03 -7.67
C VAL A 132 16.63 -11.31 -8.53
N ALA A 133 17.43 -12.04 -9.31
CA ALA A 133 18.42 -11.43 -10.20
C ALA A 133 17.77 -10.52 -11.26
N MET A 134 16.66 -10.95 -11.85
CA MET A 134 15.89 -10.10 -12.78
C MET A 134 15.36 -8.85 -12.07
N LEU A 135 14.73 -8.98 -10.92
CA LEU A 135 14.19 -7.84 -10.18
C LEU A 135 15.29 -6.90 -9.66
N ALA A 136 16.50 -7.39 -9.41
CA ALA A 136 17.63 -6.56 -9.01
C ALA A 136 18.02 -5.52 -10.09
N THR A 137 17.78 -5.81 -11.37
CA THR A 137 18.07 -4.86 -12.46
C THR A 137 17.21 -3.60 -12.38
N GLN A 138 16.00 -3.68 -11.80
CA GLN A 138 15.13 -2.52 -11.64
C GLN A 138 15.73 -1.45 -10.71
N PHE A 139 16.63 -1.81 -9.79
CA PHE A 139 17.27 -0.84 -8.89
C PHE A 139 18.12 0.15 -9.67
N VAL A 140 18.96 -0.35 -10.57
CA VAL A 140 19.76 0.50 -11.46
C VAL A 140 18.87 1.36 -12.36
N ILE A 141 17.81 0.78 -12.92
CA ILE A 141 16.85 1.50 -13.78
C ILE A 141 16.18 2.64 -13.01
N THR A 142 15.73 2.38 -11.78
CA THR A 142 15.04 3.39 -10.96
C THR A 142 15.99 4.45 -10.42
N ALA A 143 17.23 4.08 -10.07
CA ALA A 143 18.28 5.02 -9.64
C ALA A 143 18.51 6.11 -10.69
N VAL A 144 18.57 5.72 -11.96
CA VAL A 144 18.81 6.63 -13.09
C VAL A 144 17.78 7.76 -13.13
N GLY A 145 16.48 7.48 -12.93
CA GLY A 145 15.39 8.48 -12.96
C GLY A 145 15.05 9.13 -11.62
N SER A 146 15.69 8.74 -10.52
CA SER A 146 15.25 9.08 -9.16
C SER A 146 15.36 10.58 -8.82
N ILE A 147 16.46 11.23 -9.22
CA ILE A 147 16.68 12.67 -8.98
C ILE A 147 15.74 13.54 -9.81
N ASN A 148 15.46 13.14 -11.06
CA ASN A 148 14.48 13.83 -11.91
C ASN A 148 13.09 13.82 -11.25
N LEU A 149 12.68 12.67 -10.68
CA LEU A 149 11.45 12.56 -9.92
C LEU A 149 11.44 13.41 -8.64
N ALA A 150 12.56 13.44 -7.90
CA ALA A 150 12.70 14.28 -6.70
C ALA A 150 12.58 15.77 -7.04
N LEU A 151 13.19 16.21 -8.14
CA LEU A 151 13.06 17.57 -8.65
C LEU A 151 11.65 17.91 -9.10
N MET A 152 10.94 17.01 -9.79
CA MET A 152 9.52 17.22 -10.15
C MET A 152 8.64 17.34 -8.92
N ARG A 153 8.87 16.55 -7.85
CA ARG A 153 8.16 16.69 -6.56
C ARG A 153 8.43 18.04 -5.92
N ARG A 154 9.69 18.49 -5.90
CA ARG A 154 10.09 19.80 -5.37
C ARG A 154 9.44 20.96 -6.12
N GLN A 155 9.19 20.82 -7.44
CA GLN A 155 8.56 21.81 -8.30
C GLN A 155 7.02 21.69 -8.35
N PHE A 156 6.41 20.82 -7.55
CA PHE A 156 4.95 20.57 -7.56
C PHE A 156 4.40 20.13 -8.92
N MET A 157 5.20 19.43 -9.75
CA MET A 157 4.81 18.95 -11.08
C MET A 157 3.98 17.65 -11.01
N PHE A 158 3.00 17.57 -10.12
CA PHE A 158 2.27 16.32 -9.84
C PHE A 158 1.44 15.82 -11.02
N LYS A 159 1.03 16.67 -11.95
CA LYS A 159 0.41 16.24 -13.21
C LYS A 159 1.37 15.34 -14.02
N LYS A 160 2.62 15.75 -14.17
CA LYS A 160 3.63 14.96 -14.90
C LYS A 160 3.92 13.64 -14.17
N ILE A 161 4.06 13.69 -12.85
CA ILE A 161 4.27 12.50 -12.00
C ILE A 161 3.08 11.53 -12.15
N ALA A 162 1.84 12.04 -12.15
CA ALA A 162 0.65 11.22 -12.38
C ALA A 162 0.68 10.50 -13.73
N ILE A 163 1.03 11.21 -14.81
CA ILE A 163 1.15 10.62 -16.15
C ILE A 163 2.24 9.53 -16.15
N ILE A 164 3.40 9.78 -15.55
CA ILE A 164 4.50 8.80 -15.45
C ILE A 164 4.03 7.53 -14.72
N ASN A 165 3.41 7.69 -13.55
CA ASN A 165 2.93 6.57 -12.75
C ASN A 165 1.86 5.76 -13.51
N MET A 166 0.91 6.42 -14.16
CA MET A 166 -0.13 5.77 -14.95
C MET A 166 0.45 5.04 -16.17
N SER A 167 1.42 5.63 -16.86
CA SER A 167 2.10 5.00 -18.00
C SER A 167 2.87 3.74 -17.57
N GLY A 168 3.61 3.80 -16.45
CA GLY A 168 4.27 2.63 -15.89
C GLY A 168 3.28 1.55 -15.45
N ALA A 169 2.21 1.96 -14.75
CA ALA A 169 1.16 1.04 -14.29
C ALA A 169 0.46 0.32 -15.46
N LEU A 170 0.32 0.96 -16.63
CA LEU A 170 -0.20 0.34 -17.85
C LEU A 170 0.83 -0.53 -18.57
N ALA A 171 2.10 -0.11 -18.61
CA ALA A 171 3.15 -0.87 -19.28
C ALA A 171 3.39 -2.23 -18.60
N ILE A 172 3.33 -2.29 -17.26
CA ILE A 172 3.52 -3.52 -16.50
C ILE A 172 2.61 -4.66 -16.99
N PRO A 173 1.27 -4.55 -16.95
CA PRO A 173 0.39 -5.63 -17.36
C PRO A 173 0.46 -5.93 -18.86
N ILE A 174 0.69 -4.95 -19.71
CA ILE A 174 0.80 -5.17 -21.16
C ILE A 174 2.01 -6.06 -21.45
N VAL A 175 3.18 -5.69 -20.96
CA VAL A 175 4.41 -6.47 -21.20
C VAL A 175 4.34 -7.83 -20.50
N ALA A 176 3.87 -7.87 -19.24
CA ALA A 176 3.73 -9.13 -18.54
C ALA A 176 2.75 -10.08 -19.25
N ALA A 177 1.61 -9.60 -19.76
CA ALA A 177 0.64 -10.42 -20.49
C ALA A 177 1.22 -10.94 -21.81
N THR A 178 1.96 -10.12 -22.56
CA THR A 178 2.63 -10.59 -23.79
C THR A 178 3.70 -11.63 -23.50
N CYS A 179 4.47 -11.48 -22.43
CA CYS A 179 5.48 -12.48 -22.06
C CYS A 179 4.85 -13.77 -21.50
N VAL A 180 3.78 -13.68 -20.73
CA VAL A 180 3.11 -14.84 -20.14
C VAL A 180 2.28 -15.59 -21.18
N ALA A 181 1.38 -14.90 -21.88
CA ALA A 181 0.46 -15.53 -22.83
C ALA A 181 1.12 -15.82 -24.19
N GLY A 182 2.04 -14.95 -24.64
CA GLY A 182 2.69 -15.12 -25.95
C GLY A 182 3.94 -16.00 -25.91
N LEU A 183 4.78 -15.89 -24.86
CA LEU A 183 6.06 -16.58 -24.77
C LEU A 183 6.07 -17.73 -23.75
N GLY A 184 5.02 -17.89 -22.93
CA GLY A 184 4.95 -18.93 -21.90
C GLY A 184 5.95 -18.78 -20.74
N TRP A 185 6.41 -17.55 -20.47
CA TRP A 185 7.47 -17.29 -19.48
C TRP A 185 7.03 -17.37 -18.01
N GLY A 186 5.75 -17.63 -17.71
CA GLY A 186 5.27 -17.77 -16.33
C GLY A 186 5.67 -16.58 -15.44
N VAL A 187 6.26 -16.87 -14.26
CA VAL A 187 6.71 -15.85 -13.30
C VAL A 187 7.75 -14.88 -13.89
N TYR A 188 8.59 -15.33 -14.83
CA TYR A 188 9.59 -14.45 -15.46
C TYR A 188 8.92 -13.36 -16.32
N GLY A 189 7.77 -13.67 -16.92
CA GLY A 189 6.96 -12.68 -17.63
C GLY A 189 6.43 -11.57 -16.70
N LEU A 190 6.04 -11.92 -15.47
CA LEU A 190 5.66 -10.92 -14.46
C LEU A 190 6.85 -10.04 -14.07
N ALA A 191 8.02 -10.64 -13.83
CA ALA A 191 9.25 -9.90 -13.51
C ALA A 191 9.65 -8.96 -14.65
N MET A 192 9.58 -9.41 -15.90
CA MET A 192 9.85 -8.58 -17.07
C MET A 192 8.89 -7.40 -17.19
N GLY A 193 7.60 -7.62 -16.91
CA GLY A 193 6.62 -6.53 -16.87
C GLY A 193 7.01 -5.44 -15.86
N LEU A 194 7.44 -5.83 -14.65
CA LEU A 194 7.90 -4.88 -13.62
C LEU A 194 9.15 -4.11 -14.07
N ILE A 195 10.13 -4.78 -14.69
CA ILE A 195 11.36 -4.17 -15.19
C ILE A 195 11.03 -3.13 -16.27
N VAL A 196 10.22 -3.51 -17.28
CA VAL A 196 9.87 -2.61 -18.38
C VAL A 196 8.98 -1.45 -17.90
N GLY A 197 8.05 -1.70 -16.97
CA GLY A 197 7.26 -0.63 -16.36
C GLY A 197 8.13 0.41 -15.65
N ASN A 198 9.12 -0.03 -14.87
CA ASN A 198 10.08 0.85 -14.22
C ASN A 198 10.99 1.57 -15.24
N LEU A 199 11.37 0.90 -16.33
CA LEU A 199 12.11 1.52 -17.42
C LEU A 199 11.31 2.64 -18.08
N VAL A 200 10.03 2.40 -18.40
CA VAL A 200 9.11 3.42 -18.94
C VAL A 200 9.03 4.62 -18.01
N MET A 201 8.84 4.38 -16.70
CA MET A 201 8.81 5.48 -15.70
C MET A 201 10.13 6.26 -15.68
N SER A 202 11.28 5.58 -15.69
CA SER A 202 12.60 6.24 -15.68
C SER A 202 12.83 7.05 -16.94
N VAL A 203 12.50 6.53 -18.11
CA VAL A 203 12.61 7.25 -19.39
C VAL A 203 11.72 8.50 -19.40
N LEU A 204 10.47 8.37 -18.94
CA LEU A 204 9.55 9.50 -18.85
C LEU A 204 9.99 10.54 -17.82
N ASN A 205 10.65 10.13 -16.71
CA ASN A 205 11.25 11.07 -15.76
C ASN A 205 12.27 11.99 -16.45
N PHE A 206 13.09 11.45 -17.34
CA PHE A 206 14.02 12.26 -18.14
C PHE A 206 13.31 13.07 -19.22
N ALA A 207 12.34 12.51 -19.90
CA ALA A 207 11.61 13.22 -20.96
C ALA A 207 10.86 14.46 -20.43
N PHE A 208 10.24 14.36 -19.26
CA PHE A 208 9.50 15.47 -18.66
C PHE A 208 10.35 16.49 -17.91
N LEU A 209 11.51 16.09 -17.44
CA LEU A 209 12.49 16.98 -16.81
C LEU A 209 13.90 16.59 -17.28
N PRO A 210 14.36 17.11 -18.44
CA PRO A 210 15.67 16.75 -19.01
C PRO A 210 16.81 17.36 -18.18
N TRP A 211 17.22 16.66 -17.14
CA TRP A 211 18.39 16.98 -16.33
C TRP A 211 19.37 15.81 -16.40
N LEU A 212 20.62 16.08 -16.66
CA LEU A 212 21.69 15.09 -16.68
C LEU A 212 22.75 15.42 -15.64
N PRO A 213 23.28 14.39 -14.93
CA PRO A 213 24.34 14.60 -13.96
C PRO A 213 25.62 15.10 -14.63
N SER A 214 26.40 15.91 -13.91
CA SER A 214 27.74 16.22 -14.25
C SER A 214 28.70 15.20 -13.61
N PHE A 215 29.89 15.03 -14.16
CA PHE A 215 30.96 14.21 -13.57
C PHE A 215 31.62 14.95 -12.39
N SER A 216 30.80 15.45 -11.45
CA SER A 216 31.26 16.13 -10.25
C SER A 216 30.73 15.40 -9.02
N PHE A 217 31.65 14.99 -8.16
CA PHE A 217 31.34 14.31 -6.90
C PHE A 217 32.04 15.02 -5.75
N SER A 218 31.29 15.26 -4.65
CA SER A 218 31.85 15.89 -3.45
C SER A 218 31.53 15.02 -2.22
N ARG A 219 32.61 14.54 -1.57
CA ARG A 219 32.52 13.74 -0.34
C ARG A 219 31.90 14.52 0.84
N GLU A 220 32.17 15.83 0.90
CA GLU A 220 31.59 16.69 1.94
C GLU A 220 30.08 16.82 1.81
N ARG A 221 29.59 17.03 0.58
CA ARG A 221 28.17 17.09 0.27
C ARG A 221 27.49 15.74 0.54
N LEU A 222 28.11 14.64 0.14
CA LEU A 222 27.64 13.30 0.45
C LEU A 222 27.44 13.12 1.96
N ARG A 223 28.42 13.50 2.78
CA ARG A 223 28.32 13.39 4.25
C ARG A 223 27.17 14.21 4.82
N ARG A 224 26.87 15.38 4.26
CA ARG A 224 25.73 16.23 4.64
C ARG A 224 24.39 15.52 4.36
N HIS A 225 24.26 14.88 3.21
CA HIS A 225 23.06 14.15 2.84
C HIS A 225 22.88 12.84 3.65
N LEU A 226 23.96 12.13 3.95
CA LEU A 226 23.97 10.89 4.75
C LEU A 226 23.62 11.11 6.21
N SER A 227 24.06 12.22 6.83
CA SER A 227 23.80 12.49 8.25
C SER A 227 22.29 12.59 8.57
N TYR A 228 21.47 12.94 7.59
CA TYR A 228 20.02 12.99 7.70
C TYR A 228 19.37 11.59 7.60
N GLY A 229 20.00 10.64 6.88
CA GLY A 229 19.39 9.35 6.50
C GLY A 229 19.56 8.22 7.51
N GLY A 230 20.62 8.24 8.37
CA GLY A 230 20.99 7.08 9.18
C GLY A 230 19.94 6.62 10.19
N TRP A 231 19.25 7.56 10.85
CA TRP A 231 18.17 7.24 11.80
C TRP A 231 16.93 6.65 11.10
N PHE A 232 16.63 7.17 9.89
CA PHE A 232 15.53 6.65 9.08
C PHE A 232 15.73 5.19 8.69
N LEU A 233 16.98 4.77 8.42
CA LEU A 233 17.30 3.40 8.05
C LEU A 233 16.84 2.38 9.11
N GLY A 234 17.17 2.63 10.38
CA GLY A 234 16.78 1.73 11.47
C GLY A 234 15.25 1.56 11.59
N VAL A 235 14.51 2.67 11.49
CA VAL A 235 13.04 2.65 11.52
C VAL A 235 12.48 1.90 10.31
N HIS A 236 13.03 2.13 9.11
CA HIS A 236 12.57 1.44 7.90
C HIS A 236 12.86 -0.06 7.93
N VAL A 237 14.04 -0.49 8.39
CA VAL A 237 14.38 -1.90 8.56
C VAL A 237 13.42 -2.59 9.54
N ALA A 238 13.21 -2.01 10.72
CA ALA A 238 12.30 -2.58 11.71
C ALA A 238 10.85 -2.68 11.18
N THR A 239 10.37 -1.62 10.53
CA THR A 239 9.03 -1.59 9.93
C THR A 239 8.88 -2.62 8.82
N TYR A 240 9.90 -2.77 7.98
CA TYR A 240 9.90 -3.72 6.88
C TYR A 240 9.88 -5.16 7.38
N ILE A 241 10.77 -5.50 8.32
CA ILE A 241 10.81 -6.85 8.91
C ILE A 241 9.43 -7.17 9.50
N ASN A 242 8.89 -6.29 10.34
CA ASN A 242 7.58 -6.52 10.97
C ASN A 242 6.44 -6.64 9.93
N GLY A 243 6.51 -5.88 8.85
CA GLY A 243 5.50 -5.89 7.78
C GLY A 243 5.54 -7.10 6.84
N ASN A 244 6.68 -7.83 6.77
CA ASN A 244 6.88 -8.94 5.85
C ASN A 244 7.23 -10.27 6.53
N LEU A 245 7.21 -10.32 7.88
CA LEU A 245 7.46 -11.55 8.66
C LEU A 245 6.54 -12.69 8.25
N ASP A 246 5.27 -12.41 8.03
CA ASP A 246 4.26 -13.37 7.61
C ASP A 246 4.60 -14.02 6.26
N ARG A 247 4.89 -13.20 5.23
CA ARG A 247 5.28 -13.67 3.89
C ARG A 247 6.52 -14.54 3.93
N THR A 248 7.52 -14.07 4.69
CA THR A 248 8.77 -14.79 4.85
C THR A 248 8.54 -16.15 5.51
N LEU A 249 7.79 -16.20 6.63
CA LEU A 249 7.55 -17.46 7.34
C LEU A 249 6.65 -18.40 6.56
N VAL A 250 5.60 -17.92 5.90
CA VAL A 250 4.73 -18.73 5.05
C VAL A 250 5.54 -19.35 3.90
N GLY A 251 6.35 -18.55 3.19
CA GLY A 251 7.14 -19.04 2.07
C GLY A 251 8.30 -19.96 2.45
N MET A 252 8.84 -19.82 3.68
CA MET A 252 9.93 -20.69 4.16
C MET A 252 9.44 -21.98 4.82
N ARG A 253 8.24 -21.98 5.41
CA ARG A 253 7.73 -23.08 6.23
C ARG A 253 6.67 -23.93 5.54
N LEU A 254 5.90 -23.32 4.64
CA LEU A 254 4.92 -24.07 3.86
C LEU A 254 5.51 -24.32 2.46
N ASP A 255 5.02 -23.61 1.44
CA ASP A 255 5.53 -23.67 0.08
C ASP A 255 5.18 -22.40 -0.70
N THR A 256 5.67 -22.29 -1.94
CA THR A 256 5.38 -21.17 -2.83
C THR A 256 3.90 -21.10 -3.23
N THR A 257 3.22 -22.22 -3.36
CA THR A 257 1.78 -22.29 -3.69
C THR A 257 0.95 -21.70 -2.56
N GLN A 258 1.24 -22.08 -1.31
CA GLN A 258 0.56 -21.55 -0.13
C GLN A 258 0.82 -20.04 0.03
N LEU A 259 2.04 -19.59 -0.26
CA LEU A 259 2.35 -18.15 -0.27
C LEU A 259 1.60 -17.44 -1.38
N GLY A 260 1.46 -18.05 -2.56
CA GLY A 260 0.62 -17.51 -3.64
C GLY A 260 -0.84 -17.34 -3.21
N TYR A 261 -1.40 -18.34 -2.55
CA TYR A 261 -2.76 -18.25 -1.97
C TYR A 261 -2.85 -17.14 -0.92
N TYR A 262 -1.85 -17.03 -0.04
CA TYR A 262 -1.78 -15.98 0.97
C TYR A 262 -1.81 -14.58 0.35
N GLU A 263 -0.94 -14.33 -0.63
CA GLU A 263 -0.83 -13.03 -1.31
C GLU A 263 -2.11 -12.64 -2.03
N TYR A 264 -2.73 -13.58 -2.75
CA TYR A 264 -3.95 -13.30 -3.49
C TYR A 264 -5.16 -13.08 -2.59
N ALA A 265 -5.28 -13.88 -1.54
CA ALA A 265 -6.34 -13.68 -0.54
C ALA A 265 -6.20 -12.34 0.19
N ALA A 266 -4.98 -11.89 0.47
CA ALA A 266 -4.68 -10.62 1.12
C ALA A 266 -4.87 -9.39 0.21
N ASN A 267 -4.66 -9.54 -1.10
CA ASN A 267 -4.49 -8.43 -2.04
C ASN A 267 -5.66 -7.44 -2.00
N ILE A 268 -6.89 -7.88 -2.29
CA ILE A 268 -8.02 -6.96 -2.39
C ILE A 268 -8.44 -6.42 -1.01
N PRO A 269 -8.67 -7.26 0.04
CA PRO A 269 -9.08 -6.75 1.34
C PRO A 269 -8.11 -5.74 1.94
N LEU A 270 -6.81 -6.03 1.88
CA LEU A 270 -5.81 -5.13 2.45
C LEU A 270 -5.56 -3.90 1.59
N THR A 271 -5.69 -3.99 0.26
CA THR A 271 -5.61 -2.83 -0.63
C THR A 271 -6.74 -1.86 -0.34
N VAL A 272 -7.99 -2.34 -0.26
CA VAL A 272 -9.14 -1.50 0.10
C VAL A 272 -8.93 -0.82 1.45
N ALA A 273 -8.56 -1.59 2.49
CA ALA A 273 -8.33 -1.04 3.82
C ALA A 273 -7.18 0.00 3.85
N THR A 274 -6.09 -0.24 3.11
CA THR A 274 -4.91 0.61 3.11
C THR A 274 -5.12 1.89 2.31
N GLN A 275 -5.69 1.82 1.11
CA GLN A 275 -5.89 2.98 0.24
C GLN A 275 -6.85 4.01 0.87
N LEU A 276 -7.97 3.53 1.42
CA LEU A 276 -8.90 4.40 2.13
C LEU A 276 -8.27 5.01 3.38
N SER A 277 -7.52 4.21 4.16
CA SER A 277 -6.80 4.73 5.33
C SER A 277 -5.77 5.79 4.95
N THR A 278 -5.02 5.62 3.86
CA THR A 278 -4.01 6.58 3.40
C THR A 278 -4.66 7.90 3.01
N ALA A 279 -5.76 7.86 2.27
CA ALA A 279 -6.51 9.06 1.88
C ALA A 279 -7.01 9.84 3.10
N ILE A 280 -7.53 9.14 4.11
CA ILE A 280 -8.06 9.73 5.33
C ILE A 280 -6.93 10.24 6.24
N ASN A 281 -5.88 9.47 6.45
CA ASN A 281 -4.75 9.82 7.31
C ASN A 281 -4.01 11.08 6.84
N SER A 282 -3.98 11.35 5.53
CA SER A 282 -3.36 12.56 4.99
C SER A 282 -4.02 13.86 5.49
N VAL A 283 -5.30 13.80 5.85
CA VAL A 283 -6.08 14.94 6.38
C VAL A 283 -6.11 14.92 7.91
N LEU A 284 -6.01 13.74 8.53
CA LEU A 284 -6.15 13.59 9.98
C LEU A 284 -4.99 14.18 10.76
N PHE A 285 -3.76 14.02 10.29
CA PHE A 285 -2.58 14.53 11.02
C PHE A 285 -2.65 16.05 11.26
N PRO A 286 -2.85 16.91 10.25
CA PRO A 286 -3.01 18.35 10.49
C PRO A 286 -4.23 18.67 11.36
N ALA A 287 -5.35 17.95 11.19
CA ALA A 287 -6.56 18.18 11.97
C ALA A 287 -6.36 17.84 13.45
N PHE A 288 -5.71 16.74 13.79
CA PHE A 288 -5.38 16.38 15.17
C PHE A 288 -4.38 17.34 15.79
N SER A 289 -3.37 17.77 15.03
CA SER A 289 -2.38 18.75 15.49
C SER A 289 -3.02 20.11 15.81
N SER A 290 -4.01 20.54 15.03
CA SER A 290 -4.71 21.83 15.29
C SER A 290 -5.64 21.78 16.49
N LEU A 291 -6.00 20.60 16.99
CA LEU A 291 -6.91 20.38 18.12
C LEU A 291 -6.19 19.82 19.36
N GLN A 292 -4.86 19.81 19.40
CA GLN A 292 -4.09 19.24 20.50
C GLN A 292 -4.39 19.85 21.86
N ASP A 293 -4.81 21.14 21.89
CA ASP A 293 -5.15 21.91 23.09
C ASP A 293 -6.64 21.80 23.49
N ASP A 294 -7.50 21.23 22.61
CA ASP A 294 -8.94 21.05 22.84
C ASP A 294 -9.30 19.55 22.73
N LEU A 295 -9.04 18.81 23.81
CA LEU A 295 -9.20 17.36 23.85
C LEU A 295 -10.65 16.89 23.64
N ASP A 296 -11.65 17.72 23.95
CA ASP A 296 -13.05 17.36 23.75
C ASP A 296 -13.41 17.38 22.24
N LYS A 297 -13.00 18.41 21.52
CA LYS A 297 -13.14 18.46 20.05
C LYS A 297 -12.29 17.41 19.35
N LEU A 298 -11.11 17.12 19.89
CA LEU A 298 -10.25 16.02 19.40
C LEU A 298 -10.96 14.67 19.51
N GLY A 299 -11.57 14.38 20.65
CA GLY A 299 -12.34 13.16 20.89
C GLY A 299 -13.57 13.05 19.95
N ASP A 300 -14.29 14.16 19.75
CA ASP A 300 -15.42 14.20 18.81
C ASP A 300 -14.98 13.98 17.36
N LEU A 301 -13.85 14.57 16.95
CA LEU A 301 -13.28 14.34 15.62
C LEU A 301 -12.89 12.86 15.44
N LEU A 302 -12.21 12.27 16.43
CA LEU A 302 -11.80 10.87 16.38
C LEU A 302 -13.02 9.93 16.28
N ARG A 303 -14.09 10.22 17.03
CA ARG A 303 -15.37 9.48 16.95
C ARG A 303 -15.98 9.56 15.54
N LYS A 304 -15.99 10.72 14.91
CA LYS A 304 -16.47 10.90 13.53
C LYS A 304 -15.62 10.11 12.53
N VAL A 305 -14.30 10.15 12.70
CA VAL A 305 -13.35 9.40 11.87
C VAL A 305 -13.63 7.90 11.93
N TYR A 306 -13.77 7.33 13.12
CA TYR A 306 -14.11 5.91 13.26
C TYR A 306 -15.45 5.58 12.60
N ARG A 307 -16.46 6.41 12.83
CA ARG A 307 -17.80 6.19 12.27
C ARG A 307 -17.79 6.20 10.74
N TYR A 308 -17.20 7.22 10.13
CA TYR A 308 -17.18 7.35 8.67
C TYR A 308 -16.30 6.30 7.98
N ASN A 309 -15.16 5.95 8.60
CA ASN A 309 -14.33 4.85 8.12
C ASN A 309 -15.10 3.52 8.13
N ALA A 310 -15.79 3.24 9.22
CA ALA A 310 -16.59 2.02 9.34
C ALA A 310 -17.73 1.99 8.31
N PHE A 311 -18.44 3.09 8.11
CA PHE A 311 -19.53 3.16 7.13
C PHE A 311 -19.11 2.87 5.69
N ILE A 312 -17.86 3.18 5.33
CA ILE A 312 -17.35 2.94 3.96
C ILE A 312 -16.71 1.55 3.85
N VAL A 313 -15.85 1.20 4.79
CA VAL A 313 -14.98 0.02 4.64
C VAL A 313 -15.67 -1.27 5.10
N TYR A 314 -16.49 -1.21 6.15
CA TYR A 314 -17.14 -2.42 6.68
C TYR A 314 -18.07 -3.10 5.66
N PRO A 315 -18.97 -2.39 4.95
CA PRO A 315 -19.81 -3.04 3.94
C PRO A 315 -19.01 -3.60 2.77
N MET A 316 -17.91 -2.94 2.38
CA MET A 316 -17.04 -3.44 1.30
C MET A 316 -16.38 -4.76 1.70
N LEU A 317 -15.80 -4.84 2.90
CA LEU A 317 -15.10 -6.04 3.36
C LEU A 317 -16.08 -7.14 3.81
N ALA A 318 -17.16 -6.79 4.52
CA ALA A 318 -18.20 -7.74 4.88
C ALA A 318 -18.93 -8.30 3.65
N GLY A 319 -19.26 -7.43 2.69
CA GLY A 319 -19.84 -7.83 1.42
C GLY A 319 -18.93 -8.78 0.65
N MET A 320 -17.62 -8.45 0.56
CA MET A 320 -16.62 -9.31 -0.08
C MET A 320 -16.51 -10.68 0.61
N ALA A 321 -16.52 -10.73 1.95
CA ALA A 321 -16.46 -11.98 2.69
C ALA A 321 -17.73 -12.84 2.46
N LEU A 322 -18.91 -12.22 2.31
CA LEU A 322 -20.16 -12.89 2.01
C LEU A 322 -20.19 -13.49 0.61
N VAL A 323 -19.73 -12.74 -0.39
CA VAL A 323 -19.75 -13.19 -1.80
C VAL A 323 -18.45 -13.88 -2.23
N ALA A 324 -17.56 -14.22 -1.29
CA ALA A 324 -16.21 -14.73 -1.56
C ALA A 324 -16.18 -15.92 -2.52
N ASP A 325 -17.13 -16.86 -2.39
CA ASP A 325 -17.23 -18.06 -3.22
C ASP A 325 -17.42 -17.68 -4.70
N ASP A 326 -18.48 -16.93 -4.98
CA ASP A 326 -18.83 -16.52 -6.35
C ASP A 326 -17.83 -15.50 -6.90
N PHE A 327 -17.28 -14.65 -6.03
CA PHE A 327 -16.23 -13.69 -6.41
C PHE A 327 -14.95 -14.39 -6.88
N VAL A 328 -14.44 -15.34 -6.12
CA VAL A 328 -13.20 -16.08 -6.46
C VAL A 328 -13.41 -16.88 -7.73
N LEU A 329 -14.52 -17.61 -7.86
CA LEU A 329 -14.83 -18.38 -9.06
C LEU A 329 -14.94 -17.49 -10.30
N THR A 330 -15.65 -16.37 -10.19
CA THR A 330 -15.87 -15.45 -11.31
C THR A 330 -14.61 -14.71 -11.71
N MET A 331 -13.84 -14.18 -10.75
CA MET A 331 -12.68 -13.32 -11.03
C MET A 331 -11.42 -14.13 -11.28
N TYR A 332 -11.13 -15.13 -10.43
CA TYR A 332 -9.85 -15.84 -10.43
C TYR A 332 -9.94 -17.24 -11.05
N GLY A 333 -11.09 -17.92 -10.93
CA GLY A 333 -11.32 -19.28 -11.44
C GLY A 333 -11.10 -20.37 -10.37
N GLU A 334 -11.39 -21.63 -10.77
CA GLU A 334 -11.45 -22.78 -9.85
C GLU A 334 -10.14 -23.09 -9.11
N LYS A 335 -8.98 -22.88 -9.72
CA LYS A 335 -7.68 -23.12 -9.10
C LYS A 335 -7.43 -22.25 -7.85
N TRP A 336 -8.25 -21.20 -7.64
CA TRP A 336 -8.17 -20.29 -6.50
C TRP A 336 -9.18 -20.59 -5.39
N ILE A 337 -10.00 -21.64 -5.51
CA ILE A 337 -10.97 -22.04 -4.46
C ILE A 337 -10.31 -22.12 -3.06
N PRO A 338 -9.07 -22.64 -2.89
CA PRO A 338 -8.44 -22.71 -1.58
C PRO A 338 -8.24 -21.37 -0.87
N ILE A 339 -8.27 -20.22 -1.59
CA ILE A 339 -8.13 -18.91 -0.95
C ILE A 339 -9.40 -18.41 -0.27
N ILE A 340 -10.57 -19.00 -0.52
CA ILE A 340 -11.86 -18.48 -0.03
C ILE A 340 -11.88 -18.31 1.48
N PRO A 341 -11.55 -19.34 2.30
CA PRO A 341 -11.53 -19.17 3.75
C PRO A 341 -10.49 -18.15 4.21
N VAL A 342 -9.32 -18.14 3.57
CA VAL A 342 -8.22 -17.21 3.84
C VAL A 342 -8.64 -15.76 3.54
N LEU A 343 -9.32 -15.52 2.41
CA LEU A 343 -9.84 -14.22 2.02
C LEU A 343 -10.87 -13.68 3.02
N ARG A 344 -11.77 -14.56 3.52
CA ARG A 344 -12.75 -14.16 4.55
C ARG A 344 -12.07 -13.66 5.83
N VAL A 345 -11.00 -14.33 6.27
CA VAL A 345 -10.24 -13.86 7.45
C VAL A 345 -9.48 -12.57 7.14
N PHE A 346 -8.92 -12.40 5.93
CA PHE A 346 -8.30 -11.13 5.55
C PHE A 346 -9.29 -9.96 5.50
N CYS A 347 -10.56 -10.20 5.16
CA CYS A 347 -11.61 -9.18 5.28
C CYS A 347 -11.76 -8.74 6.75
N LEU A 348 -11.78 -9.68 7.70
CA LEU A 348 -11.82 -9.36 9.13
C LEU A 348 -10.55 -8.60 9.58
N VAL A 349 -9.36 -9.03 9.16
CA VAL A 349 -8.10 -8.30 9.43
C VAL A 349 -8.18 -6.86 8.90
N GLY A 350 -8.71 -6.66 7.70
CA GLY A 350 -8.94 -5.32 7.12
C GLY A 350 -9.87 -4.45 7.97
N MET A 351 -10.97 -5.01 8.48
CA MET A 351 -11.90 -4.30 9.37
C MET A 351 -11.22 -3.87 10.68
N ILE A 352 -10.41 -4.75 11.27
CA ILE A 352 -9.66 -4.42 12.50
C ILE A 352 -8.62 -3.34 12.25
N ARG A 353 -7.92 -3.36 11.12
CA ARG A 353 -6.93 -2.33 10.74
C ARG A 353 -7.53 -0.93 10.68
N ILE A 354 -8.77 -0.77 10.25
CA ILE A 354 -9.46 0.53 10.22
C ILE A 354 -9.57 1.17 11.61
N ILE A 355 -9.63 0.36 12.66
CA ILE A 355 -9.67 0.85 14.04
C ILE A 355 -8.30 1.36 14.47
N ILE A 356 -7.22 0.75 14.00
CA ILE A 356 -5.86 1.05 14.45
C ILE A 356 -5.22 2.17 13.64
N ASN A 357 -5.52 2.24 12.34
CA ASN A 357 -4.88 3.20 11.44
C ASN A 357 -4.99 4.67 11.90
N PRO A 358 -6.10 5.19 12.45
CA PRO A 358 -6.19 6.56 12.97
C PRO A 358 -5.33 6.83 14.21
N LEU A 359 -4.89 5.79 14.93
CA LEU A 359 -4.06 5.97 16.14
C LEU A 359 -2.66 6.54 15.80
N TYR A 360 -2.10 6.19 14.62
CA TYR A 360 -0.79 6.67 14.21
C TYR A 360 -0.76 8.20 13.97
N PRO A 361 -1.63 8.78 13.12
CA PRO A 361 -1.70 10.22 12.96
C PRO A 361 -2.15 10.94 14.25
N LEU A 362 -2.96 10.30 15.11
CA LEU A 362 -3.32 10.85 16.41
C LEU A 362 -2.09 10.98 17.32
N CYS A 363 -1.27 9.93 17.46
CA CYS A 363 -0.03 9.99 18.22
C CYS A 363 0.92 11.08 17.69
N ASN A 364 1.06 11.18 16.37
CA ASN A 364 1.91 12.18 15.74
C ASN A 364 1.36 13.60 15.97
N GLY A 365 0.04 13.80 15.87
CA GLY A 365 -0.63 15.08 16.08
C GLY A 365 -0.54 15.58 17.53
N LEU A 366 -0.49 14.68 18.51
CA LEU A 366 -0.29 14.97 19.91
C LEU A 366 1.21 15.08 20.33
N GLY A 367 2.13 14.99 19.37
CA GLY A 367 3.58 15.05 19.66
C GLY A 367 4.15 13.82 20.36
N LEU A 368 3.47 12.67 20.25
CA LEU A 368 3.84 11.41 20.89
C LEU A 368 4.30 10.31 19.89
N PRO A 369 5.18 10.60 18.91
CA PRO A 369 5.56 9.64 17.87
C PRO A 369 6.35 8.44 18.43
N ARG A 370 6.87 8.54 19.66
CA ARG A 370 7.59 7.45 20.33
C ARG A 370 6.68 6.30 20.76
N LEU A 371 5.39 6.55 20.99
CA LEU A 371 4.45 5.53 21.45
C LEU A 371 4.20 4.43 20.42
N PRO A 372 3.85 4.74 19.14
CA PRO A 372 3.69 3.71 18.12
C PRO A 372 4.96 2.89 17.91
N PHE A 373 6.13 3.53 17.94
CA PHE A 373 7.42 2.84 17.80
C PHE A 373 7.67 1.87 18.94
N LYS A 374 7.50 2.33 20.20
CA LYS A 374 7.63 1.51 21.41
C LYS A 374 6.79 0.24 21.33
N TRP A 375 5.49 0.39 21.04
CA TRP A 375 4.57 -0.75 21.00
C TRP A 375 4.80 -1.66 19.79
N SER A 376 5.19 -1.12 18.65
CA SER A 376 5.56 -1.91 17.47
C SER A 376 6.77 -2.80 17.75
N LEU A 377 7.77 -2.28 18.48
CA LEU A 377 8.97 -3.04 18.85
C LEU A 377 8.66 -4.10 19.92
N LEU A 378 7.90 -3.74 20.96
CA LEU A 378 7.52 -4.68 22.03
C LEU A 378 6.63 -5.83 21.55
N LEU A 379 5.75 -5.57 20.57
CA LEU A 379 4.85 -6.60 20.03
C LEU A 379 5.47 -7.40 18.89
N MET A 380 6.67 -7.05 18.42
CA MET A 380 7.35 -7.80 17.34
C MET A 380 7.64 -9.26 17.73
N PRO A 381 8.17 -9.59 18.93
CA PRO A 381 8.34 -10.98 19.37
C PRO A 381 7.01 -11.73 19.47
N VAL A 382 5.95 -11.04 19.93
CA VAL A 382 4.60 -11.64 20.01
C VAL A 382 4.06 -11.96 18.60
N ASN A 383 4.29 -11.06 17.63
CA ASN A 383 3.93 -11.30 16.23
C ASN A 383 4.66 -12.52 15.66
N LEU A 384 5.96 -12.61 15.91
CA LEU A 384 6.77 -13.75 15.48
C LEU A 384 6.29 -15.06 16.11
N ALA A 385 6.02 -15.06 17.42
CA ALA A 385 5.53 -16.24 18.13
C ALA A 385 4.13 -16.66 17.64
N ALA A 386 3.22 -15.71 17.47
CA ALA A 386 1.87 -15.98 16.98
C ALA A 386 1.89 -16.55 15.55
N LEU A 387 2.71 -15.98 14.65
CA LEU A 387 2.88 -16.49 13.29
C LEU A 387 3.51 -17.87 13.30
N TRP A 388 4.58 -18.08 14.08
CA TRP A 388 5.24 -19.38 14.17
C TRP A 388 4.32 -20.47 14.68
N LEU A 389 3.63 -20.24 15.81
CA LEU A 389 2.68 -21.20 16.36
C LEU A 389 1.46 -21.41 15.45
N GLY A 390 0.94 -20.34 14.85
CA GLY A 390 -0.17 -20.43 13.89
C GLY A 390 0.21 -21.31 12.70
N ILE A 391 1.36 -21.06 12.07
CA ILE A 391 1.83 -21.82 10.90
C ILE A 391 2.08 -23.30 11.26
N THR A 392 2.72 -23.56 12.41
CA THR A 392 3.09 -24.93 12.80
C THR A 392 1.88 -25.79 13.14
N HIS A 393 0.81 -25.23 13.72
CA HIS A 393 -0.37 -25.99 14.15
C HIS A 393 -1.54 -25.95 13.15
N PHE A 394 -1.70 -24.85 12.41
CA PHE A 394 -2.87 -24.61 11.55
C PHE A 394 -2.49 -24.25 10.11
N GLY A 395 -1.19 -24.36 9.73
CA GLY A 395 -0.72 -24.07 8.37
C GLY A 395 -1.04 -22.66 7.91
N LEU A 396 -1.52 -22.53 6.66
CA LEU A 396 -1.83 -21.24 6.06
C LEU A 396 -2.90 -20.46 6.84
N MET A 397 -3.93 -21.16 7.33
CA MET A 397 -5.02 -20.52 8.07
C MET A 397 -4.51 -19.90 9.37
N GLY A 398 -3.65 -20.63 10.11
CA GLY A 398 -3.03 -20.10 11.31
C GLY A 398 -2.12 -18.90 11.07
N ALA A 399 -1.46 -18.82 9.91
CA ALA A 399 -0.70 -17.63 9.54
C ALA A 399 -1.59 -16.39 9.40
N VAL A 400 -2.78 -16.55 8.81
CA VAL A 400 -3.73 -15.44 8.60
C VAL A 400 -4.41 -15.04 9.91
N GLU A 401 -4.82 -16.01 10.73
CA GLU A 401 -5.41 -15.75 12.05
C GLU A 401 -4.42 -15.04 12.98
N ALA A 402 -3.14 -15.40 12.94
CA ALA A 402 -2.09 -14.70 13.70
C ALA A 402 -2.01 -13.21 13.36
N ARG A 403 -2.42 -12.80 12.15
CA ARG A 403 -2.50 -11.38 11.74
C ARG A 403 -3.56 -10.57 12.50
N ILE A 404 -4.44 -11.22 13.22
CA ILE A 404 -5.44 -10.57 14.08
C ILE A 404 -4.82 -10.22 15.45
N VAL A 405 -3.88 -11.04 15.94
CA VAL A 405 -3.34 -10.95 17.30
C VAL A 405 -2.70 -9.59 17.57
N VAL A 406 -1.76 -9.17 16.74
CA VAL A 406 -1.01 -7.91 16.97
C VAL A 406 -1.91 -6.67 16.87
N PRO A 407 -2.76 -6.50 15.84
CA PRO A 407 -3.72 -5.43 15.80
C PRO A 407 -4.62 -5.35 17.04
N VAL A 408 -5.12 -6.48 17.51
CA VAL A 408 -5.94 -6.50 18.74
C VAL A 408 -5.10 -6.05 19.95
N LEU A 409 -3.87 -6.55 20.11
CA LEU A 409 -2.98 -6.12 21.19
C LEU A 409 -2.62 -4.64 21.10
N ILE A 410 -2.37 -4.09 19.91
CA ILE A 410 -2.14 -2.66 19.70
C ILE A 410 -3.34 -1.84 20.18
N MET A 411 -4.55 -2.29 19.90
CA MET A 411 -5.76 -1.61 20.37
C MET A 411 -5.81 -1.55 21.90
N PHE A 412 -5.46 -2.64 22.61
CA PHE A 412 -5.46 -2.68 24.07
C PHE A 412 -4.26 -1.96 24.71
N THR A 413 -3.12 -1.91 24.05
CA THR A 413 -1.89 -1.31 24.60
C THR A 413 -1.76 0.16 24.20
N LEU A 414 -1.43 0.42 22.93
CA LEU A 414 -1.33 1.78 22.38
C LEU A 414 -2.66 2.52 22.47
N GLY A 415 -3.78 1.84 22.13
CA GLY A 415 -5.11 2.43 22.18
C GLY A 415 -5.46 2.91 23.60
N ARG A 416 -5.21 2.10 24.63
CA ARG A 416 -5.47 2.50 26.03
C ARG A 416 -4.61 3.70 26.45
N GLU A 417 -3.32 3.68 26.10
CA GLU A 417 -2.37 4.74 26.45
C GLU A 417 -2.75 6.07 25.77
N ILE A 418 -3.03 6.05 24.45
CA ILE A 418 -3.36 7.26 23.70
C ILE A 418 -4.78 7.78 23.99
N PHE A 419 -5.74 6.89 24.22
CA PHE A 419 -7.10 7.29 24.57
C PHE A 419 -7.15 8.00 25.93
N GLY A 420 -6.26 7.62 26.87
CA GLY A 420 -6.06 8.35 28.12
C GLY A 420 -5.59 9.78 27.89
N HIS A 421 -4.62 9.99 27.01
CA HIS A 421 -4.12 11.31 26.63
C HIS A 421 -5.16 12.15 25.87
N ALA A 422 -5.91 11.55 24.96
CA ALA A 422 -6.94 12.22 24.16
C ALA A 422 -8.30 12.34 24.88
N ARG A 423 -8.42 11.96 26.16
CA ARG A 423 -9.68 11.84 26.91
C ARG A 423 -10.77 11.08 26.17
N PHE A 424 -10.38 10.16 25.25
CA PHE A 424 -11.30 9.37 24.46
C PHE A 424 -11.71 8.11 25.21
N ARG A 425 -13.02 7.91 25.42
CA ARG A 425 -13.53 6.71 26.11
C ARG A 425 -13.72 5.56 25.11
N ILE A 426 -13.24 4.38 25.43
CA ILE A 426 -13.38 3.18 24.58
C ILE A 426 -14.86 2.88 24.23
N ARG A 427 -15.80 3.27 25.09
CA ARG A 427 -17.24 3.17 24.82
C ARG A 427 -17.64 3.97 23.56
N TRP A 428 -17.00 5.10 23.30
CA TRP A 428 -17.28 5.92 22.12
C TRP A 428 -16.83 5.25 20.82
N LEU A 429 -15.76 4.45 20.88
CA LEU A 429 -15.35 3.61 19.76
C LEU A 429 -16.46 2.61 19.39
N PHE A 430 -16.97 1.84 20.39
CA PHE A 430 -18.07 0.91 20.14
C PHE A 430 -19.31 1.62 19.61
N GLN A 431 -19.68 2.78 20.17
CA GLN A 431 -20.80 3.57 19.68
C GLN A 431 -20.58 4.12 18.25
N ALA A 432 -19.36 4.37 17.86
CA ALA A 432 -19.05 4.80 16.49
C ALA A 432 -19.13 3.65 15.48
N LEU A 433 -18.73 2.43 15.87
CA LEU A 433 -18.69 1.27 14.99
C LEU A 433 -20.06 0.54 14.91
N LEU A 434 -20.84 0.56 15.99
CA LEU A 434 -22.11 -0.19 16.10
C LEU A 434 -23.07 0.05 14.93
N PRO A 435 -23.30 1.29 14.45
CA PRO A 435 -24.19 1.52 13.32
C PRO A 435 -23.75 0.76 12.06
N ALA A 436 -22.47 0.78 11.73
CA ALA A 436 -21.95 0.09 10.57
C ALA A 436 -22.05 -1.44 10.72
N VAL A 437 -21.78 -1.96 11.93
CA VAL A 437 -21.89 -3.40 12.23
C VAL A 437 -23.34 -3.87 12.10
N VAL A 438 -24.31 -3.13 12.64
CA VAL A 438 -25.74 -3.46 12.52
C VAL A 438 -26.18 -3.45 11.06
N CYS A 439 -25.82 -2.41 10.30
CA CYS A 439 -26.16 -2.32 8.86
C CYS A 439 -25.50 -3.47 8.06
N CYS A 440 -24.27 -3.86 8.40
CA CYS A 440 -23.61 -5.02 7.80
C CYS A 440 -24.30 -6.34 8.18
N GLY A 441 -24.82 -6.46 9.41
CA GLY A 441 -25.62 -7.61 9.83
C GLY A 441 -26.91 -7.76 9.02
N LEU A 442 -27.63 -6.65 8.80
CA LEU A 442 -28.82 -6.64 7.94
C LEU A 442 -28.49 -6.95 6.47
N MET A 443 -27.38 -6.39 5.96
CA MET A 443 -26.85 -6.73 4.64
C MET A 443 -26.56 -8.23 4.53
N ALA A 444 -25.90 -8.80 5.54
CA ALA A 444 -25.57 -10.23 5.57
C ALA A 444 -26.84 -11.10 5.58
N ALA A 445 -27.82 -10.76 6.41
CA ALA A 445 -29.09 -11.46 6.45
C ALA A 445 -29.81 -11.42 5.09
N GLY A 446 -29.80 -10.28 4.40
CA GLY A 446 -30.40 -10.14 3.07
C GLY A 446 -29.68 -10.98 2.01
N VAL A 447 -28.34 -10.93 1.97
CA VAL A 447 -27.54 -11.71 1.00
C VAL A 447 -27.69 -13.22 1.27
N LEU A 448 -27.66 -13.66 2.53
CA LEU A 448 -27.84 -15.07 2.89
C LEU A 448 -29.27 -15.54 2.62
N GLY A 449 -30.29 -14.69 2.87
CA GLY A 449 -31.67 -14.98 2.55
C GLY A 449 -31.93 -15.22 1.06
N ILE A 450 -31.34 -14.35 0.21
CA ILE A 450 -31.47 -14.52 -1.24
C ILE A 450 -30.74 -15.78 -1.73
N ARG A 451 -29.59 -16.14 -1.13
CA ARG A 451 -28.88 -17.38 -1.49
C ARG A 451 -29.72 -18.66 -1.30
N GLN A 452 -30.70 -18.63 -0.42
CA GLN A 452 -31.59 -19.78 -0.19
C GLN A 452 -32.70 -19.91 -1.25
N LEU A 453 -32.90 -18.90 -2.10
CA LEU A 453 -33.88 -18.95 -3.15
C LEU A 453 -33.45 -19.90 -4.30
N PRO A 454 -34.27 -20.89 -4.69
CA PRO A 454 -33.92 -21.83 -5.76
C PRO A 454 -33.55 -21.14 -7.06
N LEU A 455 -34.23 -20.02 -7.37
CA LEU A 455 -34.00 -19.21 -8.56
C LEU A 455 -32.56 -18.70 -8.68
N LEU A 456 -31.90 -18.46 -7.56
CA LEU A 456 -30.52 -17.97 -7.57
C LEU A 456 -29.51 -19.11 -7.75
N ALA A 457 -29.85 -20.32 -7.30
CA ALA A 457 -28.99 -21.49 -7.44
C ALA A 457 -28.81 -21.91 -8.91
N ASP A 458 -29.84 -21.71 -9.73
CA ASP A 458 -29.83 -22.06 -11.16
C ASP A 458 -29.12 -21.01 -12.05
N LEU A 459 -28.82 -19.83 -11.50
CA LEU A 459 -28.14 -18.79 -12.26
C LEU A 459 -26.63 -19.11 -12.47
N PRO A 460 -26.05 -18.75 -13.62
CA PRO A 460 -24.61 -18.75 -13.81
C PRO A 460 -23.90 -17.90 -12.72
N VAL A 461 -22.65 -18.24 -12.42
CA VAL A 461 -21.89 -17.64 -11.29
C VAL A 461 -21.83 -16.10 -11.37
N LEU A 462 -21.61 -15.53 -12.56
CA LEU A 462 -21.50 -14.07 -12.74
C LEU A 462 -22.81 -13.32 -12.47
N PRO A 463 -23.99 -13.66 -13.08
CA PRO A 463 -25.26 -13.06 -12.70
C PRO A 463 -25.59 -13.24 -11.22
N ARG A 464 -25.31 -14.41 -10.64
CA ARG A 464 -25.51 -14.68 -9.22
C ARG A 464 -24.70 -13.73 -8.34
N LEU A 465 -23.41 -13.54 -8.65
CA LEU A 465 -22.54 -12.57 -7.96
C LEU A 465 -23.11 -11.15 -8.06
N MET A 466 -23.55 -10.71 -9.25
CA MET A 466 -24.10 -9.37 -9.45
C MET A 466 -25.38 -9.14 -8.62
N VAL A 467 -26.29 -10.11 -8.60
CA VAL A 467 -27.51 -10.02 -7.77
C VAL A 467 -27.16 -9.90 -6.30
N GLN A 468 -26.21 -10.68 -5.80
CA GLN A 468 -25.78 -10.62 -4.40
C GLN A 468 -25.15 -9.26 -4.06
N ILE A 469 -24.29 -8.70 -4.93
CA ILE A 469 -23.66 -7.39 -4.74
C ILE A 469 -24.72 -6.29 -4.72
N VAL A 470 -25.63 -6.27 -5.70
CA VAL A 470 -26.68 -5.26 -5.80
C VAL A 470 -27.61 -5.33 -4.58
N THR A 471 -28.06 -6.53 -4.22
CA THR A 471 -28.93 -6.71 -3.04
C THR A 471 -28.20 -6.31 -1.76
N GLY A 472 -26.96 -6.75 -1.57
CA GLY A 472 -26.17 -6.35 -0.41
C GLY A 472 -26.02 -4.83 -0.32
N GLY A 473 -25.71 -4.16 -1.44
CA GLY A 473 -25.62 -2.70 -1.52
C GLY A 473 -26.94 -2.01 -1.17
N LEU A 474 -28.05 -2.45 -1.76
CA LEU A 474 -29.39 -1.88 -1.49
C LEU A 474 -29.80 -2.08 -0.03
N MET A 475 -29.58 -3.26 0.52
CA MET A 475 -29.90 -3.55 1.93
C MET A 475 -29.07 -2.70 2.88
N TYR A 476 -27.74 -2.55 2.60
CA TYR A 476 -26.87 -1.71 3.42
C TYR A 476 -27.30 -0.24 3.38
N VAL A 477 -27.47 0.32 2.18
CA VAL A 477 -27.87 1.72 1.98
C VAL A 477 -29.28 1.95 2.57
N GLY A 478 -30.21 1.01 2.35
CA GLY A 478 -31.55 1.05 2.93
C GLY A 478 -31.52 1.05 4.47
N ALA A 479 -30.76 0.13 5.08
CA ALA A 479 -30.59 0.07 6.52
C ALA A 479 -29.97 1.36 7.09
N MET A 480 -28.95 1.89 6.39
CA MET A 480 -28.27 3.12 6.80
C MET A 480 -29.21 4.35 6.72
N THR A 481 -29.99 4.47 5.64
CA THR A 481 -30.93 5.60 5.46
C THR A 481 -32.14 5.53 6.39
N LEU A 482 -32.62 4.34 6.72
CA LEU A 482 -33.74 4.15 7.63
C LEU A 482 -33.36 4.31 9.10
N CYS A 483 -32.24 3.68 9.52
CA CYS A 483 -31.87 3.62 10.93
C CYS A 483 -30.94 4.79 11.36
N TYR A 484 -30.16 5.37 10.43
CA TYR A 484 -29.10 6.36 10.73
C TYR A 484 -29.11 7.57 9.78
N ARG A 485 -30.29 8.07 9.45
CA ARG A 485 -30.52 9.17 8.50
C ARG A 485 -29.67 10.42 8.78
N GLN A 486 -29.52 10.80 10.04
CA GLN A 486 -28.71 11.95 10.43
C GLN A 486 -27.23 11.81 10.05
N ASP A 487 -26.68 10.59 10.16
CA ASP A 487 -25.30 10.30 9.77
C ASP A 487 -25.14 10.36 8.24
N VAL A 488 -26.12 9.87 7.47
CA VAL A 488 -26.15 9.98 6.00
C VAL A 488 -26.18 11.44 5.54
N ASP A 489 -27.07 12.24 6.13
CA ASP A 489 -27.19 13.66 5.78
C ASP A 489 -25.89 14.43 6.10
N SER A 490 -25.24 14.08 7.20
CA SER A 490 -23.93 14.66 7.56
C SER A 490 -22.82 14.29 6.56
N LEU A 491 -22.74 13.03 6.12
CA LEU A 491 -21.79 12.57 5.10
C LEU A 491 -22.02 13.27 3.75
N VAL A 492 -23.27 13.31 3.29
CA VAL A 492 -23.65 13.95 2.03
C VAL A 492 -23.34 15.46 2.05
N SER A 493 -23.65 16.13 3.16
CA SER A 493 -23.37 17.56 3.33
C SER A 493 -21.88 17.89 3.33
N GLN A 494 -21.06 17.04 3.96
CA GLN A 494 -19.60 17.16 3.92
C GLN A 494 -19.04 16.90 2.52
N GLY A 495 -19.50 15.85 1.82
CA GLY A 495 -19.11 15.58 0.43
C GLY A 495 -19.44 16.76 -0.51
N LYS A 496 -20.63 17.35 -0.38
CA LYS A 496 -21.02 18.53 -1.15
C LYS A 496 -20.17 19.77 -0.83
N ARG A 497 -19.74 19.94 0.43
CA ARG A 497 -18.81 21.04 0.81
C ARG A 497 -17.41 20.86 0.22
N PHE A 498 -16.92 19.62 0.15
CA PHE A 498 -15.64 19.32 -0.51
C PHE A 498 -15.70 19.61 -2.02
N MET A 499 -16.75 19.18 -2.71
CA MET A 499 -16.93 19.45 -4.15
C MET A 499 -17.15 20.93 -4.51
N LYS A 500 -17.63 21.76 -3.58
CA LYS A 500 -17.79 23.21 -3.79
C LYS A 500 -16.52 24.02 -3.52
N ARG A 501 -15.51 23.46 -2.86
CA ARG A 501 -14.24 24.12 -2.51
C ARG A 501 -13.07 23.72 -3.43
N GLY A 502 -13.21 22.72 -4.26
CA GLY A 502 -12.31 22.36 -5.36
C GLY A 502 -12.82 22.92 -6.68
#